data_bc4a854eac6e3463e3a758222586eb66
#
_entry.id   bc4a854eac6e3463e3a758222586eb66
#
_cell.length_a   1.000
_cell.length_b   1.000
_cell.length_c   1.000
_cell.angle_alpha   90.00
_cell.angle_beta   90.00
_cell.angle_gamma   90.00
#
_symmetry.space_group_name_H-M   'P 1'
#
loop_
_entity.id
_entity.type
_entity.pdbx_description
1 polymer ?
#
loop_
_entity_poly.entity_id
_entity_poly.type
_entity_poly.pdbx_seq_one_letter_code
_entity_poly.pdbx_strand_id
1 'polypeptide(L)'
;VIESQPIDEFMVSDKILKETSSPVVFVKNMAHHLALMDQSFLNQVTNIFLIRSPGQILASYAQVIETPTLWDIGIEYQYNLFNFLKEKGQVPLVMDSGLLLQNPESVLRQACQRLDIPFMNTMLHWQPGPKPFDGVWAKYWYNNVHKSTGFEKQPTSNRPLPEHLISLNEKAEYYYDRLLPFSLQP
;
A
#
# COMPACT_ATOMS: atom_id res chain seq x y z
N VAL A 1 3.72 18.85 5.61
CA VAL A 1 2.87 18.09 4.67
C VAL A 1 1.64 18.91 4.30
N ILE A 2 0.86 19.40 5.26
CA ILE A 2 -0.37 20.18 5.04
C ILE A 2 -0.15 21.39 4.11
N GLU A 3 0.98 22.07 4.25
CA GLU A 3 1.34 23.23 3.40
C GLU A 3 1.80 22.86 1.98
N SER A 4 2.08 21.59 1.73
CA SER A 4 2.66 21.12 0.45
C SER A 4 1.72 20.26 -0.40
N GLN A 5 0.55 19.91 0.12
CA GLN A 5 -0.40 19.01 -0.53
C GLN A 5 -1.83 19.55 -0.38
N PRO A 6 -2.70 19.39 -1.39
CA PRO A 6 -4.12 19.63 -1.21
C PRO A 6 -4.67 18.72 -0.11
N ILE A 7 -5.48 19.26 0.77
CA ILE A 7 -6.17 18.56 1.87
C ILE A 7 -7.69 18.54 1.69
N ASP A 8 -8.20 19.26 0.72
CA ASP A 8 -9.61 19.26 0.36
C ASP A 8 -9.94 17.99 -0.44
N GLU A 9 -10.93 17.23 0.02
CA GLU A 9 -11.29 15.93 -0.56
C GLU A 9 -11.77 16.04 -2.02
N PHE A 10 -12.54 17.10 -2.34
CA PHE A 10 -13.04 17.29 -3.68
C PHE A 10 -11.92 17.67 -4.65
N MET A 11 -10.99 18.51 -4.21
CA MET A 11 -9.82 18.85 -5.02
C MET A 11 -8.94 17.62 -5.28
N VAL A 12 -8.77 16.74 -4.30
CA VAL A 12 -7.95 15.53 -4.43
C VAL A 12 -8.61 14.52 -5.36
N SER A 13 -9.89 14.20 -5.14
CA SER A 13 -10.62 13.24 -5.98
C SER A 13 -10.79 13.74 -7.42
N ASP A 14 -11.11 15.01 -7.60
CA ASP A 14 -11.23 15.65 -8.91
C ASP A 14 -9.91 15.64 -9.68
N LYS A 15 -8.79 15.93 -9.00
CA LYS A 15 -7.45 15.82 -9.58
C LYS A 15 -7.12 14.40 -10.02
N ILE A 16 -7.45 13.39 -9.21
CA ILE A 16 -7.23 11.97 -9.55
C ILE A 16 -8.02 11.60 -10.80
N LEU A 17 -9.31 11.96 -10.86
CA LEU A 17 -10.19 11.61 -11.97
C LEU A 17 -9.90 12.34 -13.28
N LYS A 18 -9.38 13.57 -13.19
CA LYS A 18 -9.07 14.42 -14.36
C LYS A 18 -7.63 14.33 -14.83
N GLU A 19 -6.79 13.57 -14.14
CA GLU A 19 -5.40 13.44 -14.53
C GLU A 19 -5.28 12.64 -15.84
N THR A 20 -4.77 13.28 -16.88
CA THR A 20 -4.64 12.72 -18.24
C THR A 20 -3.24 12.92 -18.82
N SER A 21 -2.26 13.30 -17.99
CA SER A 21 -0.88 13.54 -18.44
C SER A 21 -0.19 12.27 -18.97
N SER A 22 -0.74 11.10 -18.66
CA SER A 22 -0.24 9.80 -19.09
C SER A 22 -1.40 8.84 -19.37
N PRO A 23 -1.24 7.87 -20.31
CA PRO A 23 -2.22 6.80 -20.51
C PRO A 23 -2.52 6.00 -19.24
N VAL A 24 -1.57 5.92 -18.33
CA VAL A 24 -1.73 5.29 -17.00
C VAL A 24 -1.27 6.25 -15.93
N VAL A 25 -2.13 6.55 -14.99
CA VAL A 25 -1.83 7.35 -13.80
C VAL A 25 -1.90 6.46 -12.58
N PHE A 26 -0.82 6.36 -11.85
CA PHE A 26 -0.73 5.59 -10.62
C PHE A 26 -0.76 6.52 -9.40
N VAL A 27 -1.74 6.32 -8.54
CA VAL A 27 -1.91 7.12 -7.31
C VAL A 27 -1.73 6.22 -6.10
N LYS A 28 -0.82 6.59 -5.20
CA LYS A 28 -0.59 5.89 -3.94
C LYS A 28 -1.20 6.67 -2.78
N ASN A 29 -2.15 6.04 -2.09
CA ASN A 29 -2.78 6.57 -0.88
C ASN A 29 -2.53 5.65 0.32
N MET A 30 -2.51 6.24 1.51
CA MET A 30 -2.67 5.47 2.75
C MET A 30 -4.17 5.20 2.94
N ALA A 31 -4.54 3.94 3.27
CA ALA A 31 -5.94 3.55 3.35
C ALA A 31 -6.76 4.44 4.28
N HIS A 32 -6.23 4.77 5.45
CA HIS A 32 -6.92 5.61 6.44
C HIS A 32 -7.14 7.06 5.99
N HIS A 33 -6.38 7.58 5.02
CA HIS A 33 -6.66 8.90 4.46
C HIS A 33 -8.00 8.93 3.70
N LEU A 34 -8.41 7.80 3.12
CA LEU A 34 -9.68 7.68 2.38
C LEU A 34 -10.91 7.63 3.31
N ALA A 35 -10.72 7.35 4.60
CA ALA A 35 -11.82 7.25 5.56
C ALA A 35 -12.55 8.57 5.81
N LEU A 36 -11.89 9.68 5.54
CA LEU A 36 -12.43 11.04 5.72
C LEU A 36 -12.89 11.67 4.40
N MET A 37 -12.89 10.90 3.31
CA MET A 37 -13.25 11.38 1.97
C MET A 37 -14.53 10.72 1.47
N ASP A 38 -15.24 11.39 0.57
CA ASP A 38 -16.23 10.72 -0.26
C ASP A 38 -15.55 9.65 -1.12
N GLN A 39 -15.98 8.41 -0.95
CA GLN A 39 -15.38 7.25 -1.61
C GLN A 39 -16.00 6.95 -2.99
N SER A 40 -16.95 7.76 -3.44
CA SER A 40 -17.66 7.54 -4.72
C SER A 40 -16.72 7.51 -5.92
N PHE A 41 -15.61 8.27 -5.88
CA PHE A 41 -14.61 8.27 -6.96
C PHE A 41 -13.90 6.92 -7.13
N LEU A 42 -13.84 6.09 -6.09
CA LEU A 42 -13.24 4.75 -6.15
C LEU A 42 -13.96 3.82 -7.13
N ASN A 43 -15.23 4.12 -7.45
CA ASN A 43 -15.97 3.37 -8.47
C ASN A 43 -15.51 3.68 -9.90
N GLN A 44 -14.72 4.74 -10.09
CA GLN A 44 -14.26 5.22 -11.39
C GLN A 44 -12.80 4.91 -11.65
N VAL A 45 -12.12 4.27 -10.71
CA VAL A 45 -10.70 3.91 -10.78
C VAL A 45 -10.50 2.43 -10.49
N THR A 46 -9.40 1.88 -10.96
CA THR A 46 -9.00 0.51 -10.59
C THR A 46 -8.31 0.52 -9.23
N ASN A 47 -8.85 -0.23 -8.29
CA ASN A 47 -8.38 -0.25 -6.91
C ASN A 47 -7.40 -1.41 -6.67
N ILE A 48 -6.24 -1.08 -6.10
CA ILE A 48 -5.19 -2.03 -5.72
C ILE A 48 -4.96 -1.90 -4.21
N PHE A 49 -5.04 -3.01 -3.51
CA PHE A 49 -4.72 -3.11 -2.08
C PHE A 49 -3.34 -3.73 -1.91
N LEU A 50 -2.40 -2.97 -1.38
CA LEU A 50 -1.11 -3.50 -0.94
C LEU A 50 -1.21 -3.79 0.56
N ILE A 51 -1.16 -5.07 0.91
CA ILE A 51 -1.18 -5.54 2.30
C ILE A 51 0.19 -6.04 2.74
N ARG A 52 0.39 -6.10 4.03
CA ARG A 52 1.60 -6.64 4.66
C ARG A 52 1.25 -7.27 6.00
N SER A 53 1.99 -8.31 6.40
CA SER A 53 1.86 -8.92 7.72
C SER A 53 1.84 -7.87 8.83
N PRO A 54 0.78 -7.84 9.66
CA PRO A 54 0.64 -6.87 10.75
C PRO A 54 1.81 -6.90 11.74
N GLY A 55 2.29 -8.10 12.08
CA GLY A 55 3.43 -8.24 12.97
C GLY A 55 4.69 -7.54 12.45
N GLN A 56 4.93 -7.57 11.13
CA GLN A 56 6.05 -6.85 10.52
C GLN A 56 5.84 -5.32 10.53
N ILE A 57 4.60 -4.87 10.33
CA ILE A 57 4.26 -3.44 10.41
C ILE A 57 4.49 -2.94 11.84
N LEU A 58 3.95 -3.63 12.82
CA LEU A 58 4.04 -3.28 14.24
C LEU A 58 5.49 -3.32 14.76
N ALA A 59 6.26 -4.34 14.39
CA ALA A 59 7.68 -4.42 14.74
C ALA A 59 8.49 -3.24 14.16
N SER A 60 8.07 -2.71 13.01
CA SER A 60 8.65 -1.49 12.42
C SER A 60 8.17 -0.23 13.11
N TYR A 61 6.87 -0.11 13.39
CA TYR A 61 6.26 1.06 14.02
C TYR A 61 6.75 1.27 15.45
N ALA A 62 6.95 0.20 16.20
CA ALA A 62 7.48 0.26 17.56
C ALA A 62 8.86 0.95 17.68
N GLN A 63 9.53 1.22 16.57
CA GLN A 63 10.79 1.98 16.55
C GLN A 63 10.55 3.50 16.62
N VAL A 64 9.37 3.98 16.26
CA VAL A 64 9.07 5.42 16.11
C VAL A 64 7.75 5.82 16.77
N ILE A 65 6.85 4.87 17.00
CA ILE A 65 5.53 5.09 17.61
C ILE A 65 5.40 4.12 18.78
N GLU A 66 5.38 4.63 19.99
CA GLU A 66 5.35 3.81 21.22
C GLU A 66 4.03 3.03 21.34
N THR A 67 2.92 3.65 21.01
CA THR A 67 1.57 3.08 21.13
C THR A 67 0.80 3.17 19.80
N PRO A 68 1.17 2.36 18.80
CA PRO A 68 0.41 2.32 17.54
C PRO A 68 -0.99 1.75 17.78
N THR A 69 -1.94 2.18 16.95
CA THR A 69 -3.32 1.72 16.99
C THR A 69 -3.67 0.91 15.73
N LEU A 70 -4.83 0.26 15.73
CA LEU A 70 -5.33 -0.43 14.54
C LEU A 70 -5.54 0.52 13.34
N TRP A 71 -5.90 1.77 13.63
CA TRP A 71 -6.01 2.84 12.65
C TRP A 71 -4.67 3.14 11.95
N ASP A 72 -3.58 3.17 12.71
CA ASP A 72 -2.23 3.44 12.16
C ASP A 72 -1.77 2.32 11.22
N ILE A 73 -2.17 1.08 11.49
CA ILE A 73 -1.91 -0.08 10.62
C ILE A 73 -2.74 0.00 9.34
N GLY A 74 -3.99 0.46 9.44
CA GLY A 74 -4.93 0.65 8.34
C GLY A 74 -5.54 -0.63 7.75
N ILE A 75 -5.20 -1.81 8.26
CA ILE A 75 -5.64 -3.11 7.68
C ILE A 75 -7.14 -3.35 7.85
N GLU A 76 -7.73 -2.96 8.98
CA GLU A 76 -9.17 -3.01 9.19
C GLU A 76 -9.91 -2.17 8.15
N TYR A 77 -9.42 -0.96 7.92
CA TYR A 77 -10.01 -0.08 6.92
C TYR A 77 -9.85 -0.64 5.50
N GLN A 78 -8.69 -1.19 5.17
CA GLN A 78 -8.48 -1.88 3.89
C GLN A 78 -9.48 -3.03 3.69
N TYR A 79 -9.71 -3.84 4.72
CA TYR A 79 -10.67 -4.93 4.67
C TYR A 79 -12.11 -4.43 4.45
N ASN A 80 -12.53 -3.42 5.20
CA ASN A 80 -13.86 -2.84 5.06
C ASN A 80 -14.06 -2.22 3.67
N LEU A 81 -13.08 -1.48 3.19
CA LEU A 81 -13.11 -0.87 1.85
C LEU A 81 -13.11 -1.94 0.73
N PHE A 82 -12.33 -3.00 0.88
CA PHE A 82 -12.33 -4.11 -0.05
C PHE A 82 -13.72 -4.76 -0.17
N ASN A 83 -14.37 -5.03 0.96
CA ASN A 83 -15.72 -5.59 0.96
C ASN A 83 -16.75 -4.62 0.35
N PHE A 84 -16.68 -3.34 0.70
CA PHE A 84 -17.54 -2.31 0.11
C PHE A 84 -17.44 -2.28 -1.42
N LEU A 85 -16.21 -2.31 -1.97
CA LEU A 85 -16.00 -2.33 -3.41
C LEU A 85 -16.52 -3.63 -4.05
N LYS A 86 -16.35 -4.77 -3.38
CA LYS A 86 -16.93 -6.04 -3.84
C LYS A 86 -18.47 -6.02 -3.89
N GLU A 87 -19.11 -5.44 -2.89
CA GLU A 87 -20.56 -5.25 -2.87
C GLU A 87 -21.06 -4.35 -4.00
N LYS A 88 -20.21 -3.43 -4.48
CA LYS A 88 -20.46 -2.61 -5.67
C LYS A 88 -20.13 -3.32 -7.00
N GLY A 89 -19.79 -4.61 -6.97
CA GLY A 89 -19.51 -5.40 -8.15
C GLY A 89 -18.07 -5.25 -8.68
N GLN A 90 -17.19 -4.58 -7.96
CA GLN A 90 -15.78 -4.51 -8.33
C GLN A 90 -15.01 -5.77 -7.92
N VAL A 91 -13.87 -6.00 -8.57
CA VAL A 91 -12.90 -7.04 -8.19
C VAL A 91 -11.55 -6.37 -7.91
N PRO A 92 -11.37 -5.77 -6.72
CA PRO A 92 -10.12 -5.10 -6.40
C PRO A 92 -8.94 -6.07 -6.46
N LEU A 93 -7.79 -5.57 -6.93
CA LEU A 93 -6.55 -6.33 -6.91
C LEU A 93 -5.93 -6.29 -5.53
N VAL A 94 -5.57 -7.44 -4.98
CA VAL A 94 -4.84 -7.53 -3.71
C VAL A 94 -3.42 -8.02 -3.97
N MET A 95 -2.45 -7.37 -3.39
CA MET A 95 -1.03 -7.75 -3.42
C MET A 95 -0.52 -7.79 -1.98
N ASP A 96 0.07 -8.91 -1.58
CA ASP A 96 0.80 -8.99 -0.33
C ASP A 96 2.29 -8.73 -0.56
N SER A 97 2.88 -7.88 0.26
CA SER A 97 4.28 -7.48 0.10
C SER A 97 5.27 -8.65 0.32
N GLY A 98 4.92 -9.60 1.18
CA GLY A 98 5.74 -10.78 1.43
C GLY A 98 5.72 -11.74 0.24
N LEU A 99 4.53 -11.98 -0.35
CA LEU A 99 4.38 -12.79 -1.56
C LEU A 99 5.03 -12.13 -2.77
N LEU A 100 4.86 -10.81 -2.92
CA LEU A 100 5.54 -10.04 -3.96
C LEU A 100 7.06 -10.22 -3.91
N LEU A 101 7.66 -10.15 -2.72
CA LEU A 101 9.10 -10.30 -2.55
C LEU A 101 9.63 -11.73 -2.76
N GLN A 102 8.76 -12.74 -2.78
CA GLN A 102 9.17 -14.11 -3.13
C GLN A 102 9.44 -14.26 -4.62
N ASN A 103 8.60 -13.68 -5.46
CA ASN A 103 8.77 -13.65 -6.92
C ASN A 103 8.18 -12.37 -7.51
N PRO A 104 8.92 -11.25 -7.46
CA PRO A 104 8.42 -9.95 -7.92
C PRO A 104 7.98 -9.95 -9.39
N GLU A 105 8.71 -10.65 -10.26
CA GLU A 105 8.38 -10.70 -11.67
C GLU A 105 7.05 -11.41 -11.91
N SER A 106 6.83 -12.59 -11.30
CA SER A 106 5.57 -13.32 -11.44
C SER A 106 4.38 -12.50 -10.95
N VAL A 107 4.48 -11.92 -9.75
CA VAL A 107 3.38 -11.14 -9.16
C VAL A 107 3.09 -9.88 -9.98
N LEU A 108 4.12 -9.16 -10.44
CA LEU A 108 3.92 -7.96 -11.25
C LEU A 108 3.37 -8.26 -12.64
N ARG A 109 3.76 -9.38 -13.26
CA ARG A 109 3.16 -9.82 -14.54
C ARG A 109 1.67 -10.11 -14.40
N GLN A 110 1.26 -10.81 -13.34
CA GLN A 110 -0.15 -11.06 -13.04
C GLN A 110 -0.90 -9.75 -12.76
N ALA A 111 -0.29 -8.82 -12.01
CA ALA A 111 -0.89 -7.51 -11.77
C ALA A 111 -1.09 -6.74 -13.08
N CYS A 112 -0.07 -6.64 -13.92
CA CYS A 112 -0.14 -5.97 -15.21
C CYS A 112 -1.20 -6.59 -16.12
N GLN A 113 -1.29 -7.93 -16.15
CA GLN A 113 -2.32 -8.63 -16.93
C GLN A 113 -3.73 -8.29 -16.45
N ARG A 114 -3.96 -8.24 -15.12
CA ARG A 114 -5.28 -7.88 -14.57
C ARG A 114 -5.65 -6.42 -14.76
N LEU A 115 -4.63 -5.55 -14.87
CA LEU A 115 -4.79 -4.11 -15.06
C LEU A 115 -4.84 -3.71 -16.55
N ASP A 116 -4.66 -4.68 -17.45
CA ASP A 116 -4.56 -4.45 -18.91
C ASP A 116 -3.47 -3.42 -19.27
N ILE A 117 -2.31 -3.54 -18.62
CA ILE A 117 -1.13 -2.71 -18.88
C ILE A 117 0.08 -3.59 -19.23
N PRO A 118 1.00 -3.12 -20.10
CA PRO A 118 2.19 -3.89 -20.43
C PRO A 118 3.14 -4.03 -19.25
N PHE A 119 3.61 -5.25 -18.99
CA PHE A 119 4.73 -5.45 -18.07
C PHE A 119 6.03 -4.98 -18.72
N MET A 120 6.86 -4.27 -17.96
CA MET A 120 8.17 -3.79 -18.39
C MET A 120 9.24 -4.25 -17.39
N ASN A 121 10.38 -4.73 -17.87
CA ASN A 121 11.51 -5.15 -17.02
C ASN A 121 12.01 -4.01 -16.11
N THR A 122 11.85 -2.78 -16.53
CA THR A 122 12.16 -1.58 -15.72
C THR A 122 11.31 -1.46 -14.44
N MET A 123 10.24 -2.23 -14.31
CA MET A 123 9.46 -2.33 -13.07
C MET A 123 10.22 -3.12 -11.98
N LEU A 124 11.21 -3.92 -12.35
CA LEU A 124 11.98 -4.75 -11.41
C LEU A 124 13.24 -4.04 -10.89
N HIS A 125 13.72 -3.02 -11.61
CA HIS A 125 14.98 -2.35 -11.31
C HIS A 125 14.86 -0.83 -11.45
N TRP A 126 15.49 -0.11 -10.54
CA TRP A 126 15.52 1.36 -10.56
C TRP A 126 16.86 1.92 -10.11
N GLN A 127 17.13 3.16 -10.47
CA GLN A 127 18.33 3.87 -10.03
C GLN A 127 18.18 4.27 -8.55
N PRO A 128 19.21 4.08 -7.72
CA PRO A 128 19.18 4.52 -6.32
C PRO A 128 19.15 6.05 -6.22
N GLY A 129 18.91 6.55 -5.03
CA GLY A 129 18.94 7.97 -4.69
C GLY A 129 17.57 8.65 -4.70
N PRO A 130 17.52 9.88 -4.16
CA PRO A 130 16.30 10.68 -4.11
C PRO A 130 15.83 11.06 -5.51
N LYS A 131 14.52 11.24 -5.65
CA LYS A 131 13.87 11.61 -6.91
C LYS A 131 13.30 13.03 -6.82
N PRO A 132 13.26 13.80 -7.93
CA PRO A 132 12.70 15.16 -7.92
C PRO A 132 11.24 15.24 -7.50
N PHE A 133 10.51 14.15 -7.61
CA PHE A 133 9.09 14.04 -7.26
C PHE A 133 8.85 13.39 -5.88
N ASP A 134 9.89 13.12 -5.11
CA ASP A 134 9.74 12.64 -3.75
C ASP A 134 9.03 13.71 -2.90
N GLY A 135 8.03 13.29 -2.12
CA GLY A 135 7.32 14.18 -1.22
C GLY A 135 8.16 14.62 -0.01
N VAL A 136 7.70 15.63 0.68
CA VAL A 136 8.39 16.22 1.85
C VAL A 136 8.65 15.23 3.00
N TRP A 137 7.95 14.12 3.01
CA TRP A 137 8.13 13.02 3.98
C TRP A 137 9.31 12.10 3.65
N ALA A 138 9.86 12.15 2.44
CA ALA A 138 10.90 11.23 1.99
C ALA A 138 12.15 11.25 2.89
N LYS A 139 12.54 12.40 3.40
CA LYS A 139 13.66 12.55 4.33
C LYS A 139 13.52 11.74 5.63
N TYR A 140 12.29 11.37 6.00
CA TYR A 140 12.00 10.59 7.21
C TYR A 140 11.83 9.09 6.93
N TRP A 141 11.29 8.74 5.74
CA TRP A 141 10.82 7.38 5.47
C TRP A 141 11.56 6.66 4.33
N TYR A 142 12.25 7.41 3.42
CA TYR A 142 12.79 6.83 2.20
C TYR A 142 14.26 6.42 2.27
N ASN A 143 14.86 6.40 3.45
CA ASN A 143 16.29 6.07 3.61
C ASN A 143 16.66 4.72 2.96
N ASN A 144 15.82 3.68 3.16
CA ASN A 144 16.06 2.37 2.56
C ASN A 144 15.64 2.34 1.08
N VAL A 145 14.58 3.05 0.71
CA VAL A 145 14.13 3.18 -0.66
C VAL A 145 15.19 3.84 -1.52
N HIS A 146 15.82 4.92 -1.04
CA HIS A 146 16.89 5.62 -1.75
C HIS A 146 18.16 4.79 -1.93
N LYS A 147 18.36 3.75 -1.14
CA LYS A 147 19.50 2.83 -1.26
C LYS A 147 19.20 1.63 -2.16
N SER A 148 17.93 1.34 -2.40
CA SER A 148 17.50 0.17 -3.17
C SER A 148 17.64 0.40 -4.67
N THR A 149 17.86 -0.71 -5.39
CA THR A 149 17.94 -0.73 -6.86
C THR A 149 16.98 -1.75 -7.48
N GLY A 150 16.20 -2.45 -6.67
CA GLY A 150 15.28 -3.48 -7.07
C GLY A 150 14.59 -4.10 -5.86
N PHE A 151 13.83 -5.15 -6.11
CA PHE A 151 13.21 -5.95 -5.06
C PHE A 151 14.25 -6.85 -4.42
N GLU A 152 14.42 -6.71 -3.12
CA GLU A 152 15.29 -7.57 -2.33
C GLU A 152 14.45 -8.33 -1.30
N LYS A 153 14.76 -9.62 -1.11
CA LYS A 153 14.23 -10.35 0.04
C LYS A 153 14.71 -9.65 1.30
N GLN A 154 13.83 -8.85 1.88
CA GLN A 154 14.11 -8.29 3.19
C GLN A 154 14.27 -9.46 4.16
N PRO A 155 15.32 -9.50 4.98
CA PRO A 155 15.29 -10.40 6.12
C PRO A 155 14.00 -10.08 6.86
N THR A 156 13.10 -11.05 6.94
CA THR A 156 11.91 -10.95 7.78
C THR A 156 12.40 -10.39 9.09
N SER A 157 11.83 -9.28 9.53
CA SER A 157 12.26 -8.65 10.75
C SER A 157 12.08 -9.70 11.87
N ASN A 158 13.16 -10.37 12.25
CA ASN A 158 13.21 -11.28 13.40
C ASN A 158 13.12 -10.50 14.71
N ARG A 159 12.72 -9.23 14.64
CA ARG A 159 12.49 -8.40 15.82
C ARG A 159 11.29 -8.97 16.54
N PRO A 160 11.44 -9.31 17.83
CA PRO A 160 10.29 -9.76 18.60
C PRO A 160 9.28 -8.62 18.66
N LEU A 161 8.03 -8.95 18.48
CA LEU A 161 6.95 -8.01 18.70
C LEU A 161 6.91 -7.67 20.20
N PRO A 162 6.90 -6.37 20.60
CA PRO A 162 6.74 -5.99 21.99
C PRO A 162 5.47 -6.60 22.60
N GLU A 163 5.55 -7.06 23.83
CA GLU A 163 4.46 -7.79 24.50
C GLU A 163 3.15 -7.00 24.51
N HIS A 164 3.22 -5.69 24.76
CA HIS A 164 2.05 -4.80 24.77
C HIS A 164 1.36 -4.67 23.41
N LEU A 165 1.99 -5.08 22.29
CA LEU A 165 1.42 -5.05 20.95
C LEU A 165 0.84 -6.40 20.47
N ILE A 166 0.97 -7.47 21.26
CA ILE A 166 0.46 -8.80 20.88
C ILE A 166 -1.05 -8.76 20.61
N SER A 167 -1.82 -8.19 21.53
CA SER A 167 -3.28 -8.09 21.35
C SER A 167 -3.69 -7.23 20.16
N LEU A 168 -2.92 -6.18 19.85
CA LEU A 168 -3.16 -5.37 18.64
C LEU A 168 -2.83 -6.17 17.37
N ASN A 169 -1.75 -6.94 17.40
CA ASN A 169 -1.35 -7.80 16.30
C ASN A 169 -2.44 -8.85 16.00
N GLU A 170 -2.96 -9.54 17.01
CA GLU A 170 -4.04 -10.53 16.84
C GLU A 170 -5.28 -9.92 16.18
N LYS A 171 -5.67 -8.71 16.61
CA LYS A 171 -6.78 -7.97 15.99
C LYS A 171 -6.51 -7.62 14.52
N ALA A 172 -5.29 -7.22 14.21
CA ALA A 172 -4.90 -6.86 12.86
C ALA A 172 -4.78 -8.08 11.94
N GLU A 173 -4.27 -9.21 12.44
CA GLU A 173 -4.20 -10.49 11.72
C GLU A 173 -5.57 -11.00 11.32
N TYR A 174 -6.61 -10.78 12.13
CA TYR A 174 -8.00 -11.12 11.77
C TYR A 174 -8.42 -10.55 10.41
N TYR A 175 -8.06 -9.31 10.11
CA TYR A 175 -8.37 -8.66 8.84
C TYR A 175 -7.39 -9.05 7.72
N TYR A 176 -6.11 -9.17 8.06
CA TYR A 176 -5.08 -9.59 7.12
C TYR A 176 -5.35 -10.97 6.55
N ASP A 177 -5.66 -11.96 7.40
CA ASP A 177 -5.95 -13.33 7.01
C ASP A 177 -7.17 -13.44 6.09
N ARG A 178 -8.08 -12.47 6.14
CA ARG A 178 -9.25 -12.40 5.27
C ARG A 178 -8.98 -11.74 3.93
N LEU A 179 -7.96 -10.91 3.83
CA LEU A 179 -7.51 -10.30 2.57
C LEU A 179 -6.48 -11.17 1.85
N LEU A 180 -5.60 -11.84 2.59
CA LEU A 180 -4.50 -12.64 2.04
C LEU A 180 -4.92 -13.65 0.96
N PRO A 181 -6.05 -14.39 1.08
CA PRO A 181 -6.50 -15.34 0.06
C PRO A 181 -6.80 -14.71 -1.31
N PHE A 182 -7.03 -13.40 -1.37
CA PHE A 182 -7.26 -12.67 -2.61
C PHE A 182 -5.97 -12.16 -3.24
N SER A 183 -4.83 -12.30 -2.56
CA SER A 183 -3.53 -11.82 -3.06
C SER A 183 -3.05 -12.63 -4.25
N LEU A 184 -2.36 -11.93 -5.15
CA LEU A 184 -1.60 -12.56 -6.22
C LEU A 184 -0.53 -13.50 -5.64
N GLN A 185 -0.35 -14.64 -6.28
CA GLN A 185 0.59 -15.68 -5.82
C GLN A 185 1.92 -15.57 -6.57
N PRO A 186 3.06 -15.87 -5.91
CA PRO A 186 4.40 -15.80 -6.51
C PRO A 186 4.65 -16.83 -7.62
#